data_5dd3711287282d07b3e8b80effc1b5c9
#
_entry.id   5dd3711287282d07b3e8b80effc1b5c9
#
_cell.length_a   1.000
_cell.length_b   1.000
_cell.length_c   1.000
_cell.angle_alpha   90.00
_cell.angle_beta   90.00
_cell.angle_gamma   90.00
#
_symmetry.space_group_name_H-M   'P 1'
#
loop_
_entity.id
_entity.type
_entity.pdbx_description
1 polymer ?
#
loop_
_entity_poly.entity_id
_entity_poly.type
_entity_poly.pdbx_seq_one_letter_code
_entity_poly.pdbx_strand_id
1 'polypeptide(L)'
;MKIIIHWVIAAVAILITAYILPGVAIDGFVAALVVAVILGIINAFIRPLLVVLTLPITILTLGLFVLVINGLLVMLAAAIVPGFAVASFWSAFVFGIVLALVSAVLHSFEKEV
;
A
#
# COMPACT_ATOMS: atom_id res chain seq x y z
N MET A 1 -17.61 1.92 -13.04
CA MET A 1 -16.92 3.22 -13.13
C MET A 1 -16.18 3.56 -11.82
N LYS A 2 -16.84 3.41 -10.68
CA LYS A 2 -16.19 3.73 -9.41
C LYS A 2 -14.97 2.84 -9.13
N ILE A 3 -15.03 1.58 -9.51
CA ILE A 3 -13.88 0.67 -9.32
C ILE A 3 -12.67 1.15 -10.12
N ILE A 4 -12.91 1.57 -11.36
CA ILE A 4 -11.82 2.05 -12.22
C ILE A 4 -11.26 3.36 -11.67
N ILE A 5 -12.12 4.27 -11.25
CA ILE A 5 -11.68 5.54 -10.66
C ILE A 5 -10.86 5.29 -9.40
N HIS A 6 -11.34 4.40 -8.54
CA HIS A 6 -10.63 4.05 -7.32
C HIS A 6 -9.25 3.45 -7.65
N TRP A 7 -9.18 2.58 -8.65
CA TRP A 7 -7.93 1.96 -9.08
C TRP A 7 -6.94 2.99 -9.60
N VAL A 8 -7.41 3.92 -10.44
CA VAL A 8 -6.54 4.97 -10.98
C VAL A 8 -6.05 5.88 -9.86
N ILE A 9 -6.91 6.24 -8.92
CA ILE A 9 -6.51 7.06 -7.77
C ILE A 9 -5.46 6.32 -6.94
N ALA A 10 -5.64 5.03 -6.72
CA ALA A 10 -4.66 4.23 -5.99
C ALA A 10 -3.30 4.22 -6.71
N ALA A 11 -3.31 4.09 -8.03
CA ALA A 11 -2.07 4.10 -8.82
C ALA A 11 -1.38 5.46 -8.72
N VAL A 12 -2.14 6.54 -8.78
CA VAL A 12 -1.59 7.89 -8.63
C VAL A 12 -1.00 8.06 -7.24
N ALA A 13 -1.69 7.56 -6.21
CA ALA A 13 -1.17 7.61 -4.83
C ALA A 13 0.16 6.87 -4.71
N ILE A 14 0.28 5.71 -5.37
CA ILE A 14 1.52 4.93 -5.37
C ILE A 14 2.64 5.71 -6.05
N LEU A 15 2.35 6.33 -7.19
CA LEU A 15 3.35 7.13 -7.90
C LEU A 15 3.82 8.31 -7.06
N ILE A 16 2.90 9.03 -6.44
CA ILE A 16 3.24 10.18 -5.60
C ILE A 16 4.11 9.73 -4.43
N THR A 17 3.72 8.65 -3.78
CA THR A 17 4.45 8.13 -2.62
C THR A 17 5.85 7.69 -3.02
N ALA A 18 5.97 6.97 -4.13
CA ALA A 18 7.27 6.50 -4.61
C ALA A 18 8.17 7.67 -5.02
N TYR A 19 7.59 8.73 -5.57
CA TYR A 19 8.35 9.90 -5.94
C TYR A 19 8.91 10.63 -4.73
N ILE A 20 8.15 10.69 -3.65
CA ILE A 20 8.54 11.40 -2.43
C ILE A 20 9.59 10.63 -1.65
N LEU A 21 9.49 9.31 -1.58
CA LEU A 21 10.32 8.50 -0.70
C LEU A 21 11.57 7.97 -1.40
N PRO A 22 12.77 8.20 -0.84
CA PRO A 22 13.95 7.51 -1.32
C PRO A 22 13.89 6.03 -0.96
N GLY A 23 14.52 5.20 -1.77
CA GLY A 23 14.55 3.75 -1.53
C GLY A 23 13.37 3.01 -2.12
N VAL A 24 12.42 3.72 -2.73
CA VAL A 24 11.29 3.11 -3.44
C VAL A 24 11.36 3.55 -4.90
N ALA A 25 11.28 2.59 -5.81
CA ALA A 25 11.34 2.87 -7.23
C ALA A 25 10.18 2.19 -7.94
N ILE A 26 9.59 2.86 -8.90
CA ILE A 26 8.51 2.31 -9.71
C ILE A 26 8.66 2.81 -11.15
N ASP A 27 8.46 1.91 -12.11
CA ASP A 27 8.73 2.14 -13.52
C ASP A 27 7.55 2.75 -14.27
N GLY A 28 6.94 3.79 -13.72
CA GLY A 28 5.91 4.55 -14.41
C GLY A 28 4.49 4.16 -14.04
N PHE A 29 3.53 4.71 -14.78
CA PHE A 29 2.12 4.60 -14.41
C PHE A 29 1.57 3.19 -14.56
N VAL A 30 2.01 2.46 -15.60
CA VAL A 30 1.53 1.09 -15.80
C VAL A 30 1.97 0.20 -14.64
N ALA A 31 3.23 0.33 -14.21
CA ALA A 31 3.71 -0.41 -13.06
C ALA A 31 2.91 -0.03 -11.80
N ALA A 32 2.57 1.24 -11.65
CA ALA A 32 1.74 1.68 -10.52
C ALA A 32 0.35 1.07 -10.56
N LEU A 33 -0.24 0.94 -11.74
CA LEU A 33 -1.54 0.28 -11.88
C LEU A 33 -1.47 -1.18 -11.47
N VAL A 34 -0.40 -1.88 -11.85
CA VAL A 34 -0.20 -3.29 -11.47
C VAL A 34 0.01 -3.40 -9.96
N VAL A 35 0.83 -2.53 -9.39
CA VAL A 35 1.05 -2.52 -7.94
C VAL A 35 -0.27 -2.29 -7.20
N ALA A 36 -1.10 -1.36 -7.69
CA ALA A 36 -2.39 -1.09 -7.06
C ALA A 36 -3.27 -2.32 -7.04
N VAL A 37 -3.31 -3.09 -8.13
CA VAL A 37 -4.10 -4.33 -8.19
C VAL A 37 -3.53 -5.35 -7.20
N ILE A 38 -2.22 -5.55 -7.22
CA ILE A 38 -1.59 -6.55 -6.36
C ILE A 38 -1.78 -6.19 -4.89
N LEU A 39 -1.55 -4.92 -4.52
CA LEU A 39 -1.76 -4.50 -3.13
C LEU A 39 -3.23 -4.61 -2.74
N GLY A 40 -4.14 -4.30 -3.65
CA GLY A 40 -5.56 -4.44 -3.38
C GLY A 40 -5.95 -5.88 -3.09
N ILE A 41 -5.45 -6.81 -3.88
CA ILE A 41 -5.72 -8.24 -3.68
C ILE A 41 -5.09 -8.71 -2.37
N ILE A 42 -3.84 -8.35 -2.14
CA ILE A 42 -3.13 -8.75 -0.92
C ILE A 42 -3.87 -8.21 0.31
N ASN A 43 -4.24 -6.93 0.30
CA ASN A 43 -4.93 -6.34 1.44
C ASN A 43 -6.31 -6.93 1.64
N ALA A 44 -7.00 -7.31 0.56
CA ALA A 44 -8.35 -7.87 0.67
C ALA A 44 -8.35 -9.27 1.28
N PHE A 45 -7.34 -10.09 0.98
CA PHE A 45 -7.35 -11.50 1.38
C PHE A 45 -6.37 -11.84 2.48
N ILE A 46 -5.17 -11.26 2.44
CA ILE A 46 -4.10 -11.64 3.37
C ILE A 46 -4.16 -10.82 4.65
N ARG A 47 -4.38 -9.51 4.52
CA ARG A 47 -4.36 -8.62 5.68
C ARG A 47 -5.41 -8.97 6.72
N PRO A 48 -6.69 -9.20 6.36
CA PRO A 48 -7.69 -9.61 7.36
C PRO A 48 -7.30 -10.90 8.08
N LEU A 49 -6.73 -11.86 7.33
CA LEU A 49 -6.30 -13.12 7.93
C LEU A 49 -5.19 -12.89 8.96
N LEU A 50 -4.19 -12.09 8.60
CA LEU A 50 -3.08 -11.81 9.52
C LEU A 50 -3.54 -11.04 10.75
N VAL A 51 -4.46 -10.09 10.58
CA VAL A 51 -4.97 -9.31 11.70
C VAL A 51 -5.75 -10.22 12.66
N VAL A 52 -6.58 -11.11 12.12
CA VAL A 52 -7.34 -12.04 12.96
C VAL A 52 -6.42 -12.96 13.76
N LEU A 53 -5.37 -13.48 13.11
CA LEU A 53 -4.42 -14.37 13.79
C LEU A 53 -3.63 -13.66 14.87
N THR A 54 -3.42 -12.35 14.73
CA THR A 54 -2.61 -11.58 15.68
C THR A 54 -3.46 -10.65 16.52
N LEU A 55 -4.78 -10.84 16.54
CA LEU A 55 -5.70 -9.94 17.22
C LEU A 55 -5.33 -9.67 18.69
N PRO A 56 -4.96 -10.67 19.52
CA PRO A 56 -4.57 -10.38 20.89
C PRO A 56 -3.39 -9.42 20.97
N ILE A 57 -2.40 -9.61 20.09
CA ILE A 57 -1.23 -8.74 20.06
C ILE A 57 -1.62 -7.35 19.54
N THR A 58 -2.50 -7.30 18.54
CA THR A 58 -2.96 -6.03 17.97
C THR A 58 -3.66 -5.19 19.03
N ILE A 59 -4.50 -5.81 19.87
CA ILE A 59 -5.18 -5.10 20.94
C ILE A 59 -4.16 -4.47 21.90
N LEU A 60 -3.13 -5.21 22.24
CA LEU A 60 -2.11 -4.74 23.18
C LEU A 60 -1.26 -3.61 22.59
N THR A 61 -0.95 -3.68 21.32
CA THR A 61 -0.08 -2.71 20.68
C THR A 61 -0.85 -1.55 20.03
N LEU A 62 -2.17 -1.58 20.08
CA LEU A 62 -3.03 -0.49 19.56
C LEU A 62 -2.74 -0.16 18.08
N GLY A 63 -2.59 -1.18 17.28
CA GLY A 63 -2.43 -0.99 15.86
C GLY A 63 -1.01 -0.82 15.37
N LEU A 64 -0.04 -0.69 16.27
CA LEU A 64 1.36 -0.63 15.84
C LEU A 64 1.73 -1.87 15.03
N PHE A 65 1.22 -3.02 15.46
CA PHE A 65 1.47 -4.27 14.76
C PHE A 65 0.85 -4.26 13.37
N VAL A 66 -0.28 -3.57 13.19
CA VAL A 66 -0.90 -3.42 11.87
C VAL A 66 0.03 -2.65 10.93
N LEU A 67 0.75 -1.65 11.43
CA LEU A 67 1.72 -0.94 10.62
C LEU A 67 2.87 -1.85 10.18
N VAL A 68 3.31 -2.76 11.05
CA VAL A 68 4.34 -3.73 10.68
C VAL A 68 3.82 -4.67 9.59
N ILE A 69 2.58 -5.15 9.74
CA ILE A 69 1.97 -5.99 8.72
C ILE A 69 1.90 -5.24 7.39
N ASN A 70 1.56 -3.97 7.42
CA ASN A 70 1.49 -3.15 6.22
C ASN A 70 2.85 -3.10 5.49
N GLY A 71 3.93 -2.90 6.24
CA GLY A 71 5.27 -2.92 5.65
C GLY A 71 5.62 -4.26 5.03
N LEU A 72 5.27 -5.35 5.69
CA LEU A 72 5.51 -6.69 5.15
C LEU A 72 4.72 -6.93 3.87
N LEU A 73 3.47 -6.46 3.81
CA LEU A 73 2.66 -6.62 2.61
C LEU A 73 3.20 -5.79 1.45
N VAL A 74 3.75 -4.61 1.73
CA VAL A 74 4.41 -3.81 0.70
C VAL A 74 5.64 -4.54 0.16
N MET A 75 6.43 -5.17 1.03
CA MET A 75 7.57 -5.97 0.58
C MET A 75 7.14 -7.16 -0.26
N LEU A 76 6.02 -7.78 0.10
CA LEU A 76 5.48 -8.89 -0.70
C LEU A 76 5.10 -8.39 -2.10
N ALA A 77 4.46 -7.25 -2.19
CA ALA A 77 4.10 -6.68 -3.48
C ALA A 77 5.35 -6.37 -4.31
N ALA A 78 6.41 -5.86 -3.68
CA ALA A 78 7.66 -5.57 -4.37
C ALA A 78 8.30 -6.85 -4.93
N ALA A 79 8.14 -7.97 -4.24
CA ALA A 79 8.67 -9.25 -4.70
C ALA A 79 7.90 -9.80 -5.90
N ILE A 80 6.62 -9.43 -6.03
CA ILE A 80 5.75 -9.97 -7.07
C ILE A 80 5.78 -9.12 -8.34
N VAL A 81 5.80 -7.79 -8.19
CA VAL A 81 5.63 -6.86 -9.31
C VAL A 81 6.99 -6.39 -9.84
N PRO A 82 7.36 -6.71 -11.09
CA PRO A 82 8.56 -6.13 -11.67
C PRO A 82 8.39 -4.62 -11.85
N GLY A 83 9.46 -3.88 -11.64
CA GLY A 83 9.42 -2.43 -11.75
C GLY A 83 9.01 -1.72 -10.46
N PHE A 84 8.65 -2.47 -9.42
CA PHE A 84 8.41 -1.92 -8.10
C PHE A 84 9.49 -2.47 -7.17
N ALA A 85 10.34 -1.59 -6.68
CA ALA A 85 11.46 -1.98 -5.83
C ALA A 85 11.45 -1.17 -4.54
N VAL A 86 11.75 -1.85 -3.44
CA VAL A 86 11.81 -1.25 -2.11
C VAL A 86 13.14 -1.66 -1.50
N ALA A 87 13.94 -0.68 -1.06
CA ALA A 87 15.30 -0.92 -0.63
C ALA A 87 15.40 -1.75 0.64
N SER A 88 14.43 -1.63 1.56
CA SER A 88 14.48 -2.34 2.84
C SER A 88 13.11 -2.39 3.46
N PHE A 89 12.99 -3.15 4.56
CA PHE A 89 11.74 -3.19 5.31
C PHE A 89 11.35 -1.81 5.80
N TRP A 90 12.30 -1.00 6.24
CA TRP A 90 11.98 0.34 6.73
C TRP A 90 11.43 1.22 5.63
N SER A 91 11.97 1.12 4.41
CA SER A 91 11.41 1.83 3.26
C SER A 91 9.99 1.36 2.98
N ALA A 92 9.73 0.06 3.07
CA ALA A 92 8.39 -0.49 2.87
C ALA A 92 7.43 -0.01 3.95
N PHE A 93 7.89 0.01 5.19
CA PHE A 93 7.10 0.44 6.33
C PHE A 93 6.67 1.91 6.16
N VAL A 94 7.65 2.77 5.86
CA VAL A 94 7.39 4.20 5.65
C VAL A 94 6.52 4.40 4.41
N PHE A 95 6.79 3.63 3.34
CA PHE A 95 5.97 3.68 2.14
C PHE A 95 4.50 3.39 2.47
N GLY A 96 4.24 2.37 3.26
CA GLY A 96 2.89 2.02 3.65
C GLY A 96 2.19 3.15 4.42
N ILE A 97 2.91 3.78 5.34
CA ILE A 97 2.34 4.89 6.11
C ILE A 97 2.04 6.09 5.21
N VAL A 98 3.02 6.51 4.40
CA VAL A 98 2.84 7.66 3.51
C VAL A 98 1.77 7.37 2.47
N LEU A 99 1.75 6.15 1.92
CA LEU A 99 0.73 5.74 0.97
C LEU A 99 -0.66 5.83 1.60
N ALA A 100 -0.81 5.38 2.85
CA ALA A 100 -2.09 5.45 3.54
C ALA A 100 -2.55 6.91 3.67
N LEU A 101 -1.65 7.82 4.00
CA LEU A 101 -1.99 9.23 4.12
C LEU A 101 -2.33 9.85 2.77
N VAL A 102 -1.53 9.59 1.75
CA VAL A 102 -1.79 10.10 0.40
C VAL A 102 -3.09 9.55 -0.14
N SER A 103 -3.33 8.25 0.05
CA SER A 103 -4.56 7.62 -0.40
C SER A 103 -5.78 8.21 0.30
N ALA A 104 -5.69 8.47 1.60
CA ALA A 104 -6.80 9.06 2.34
C ALA A 104 -7.17 10.43 1.77
N VAL A 105 -6.17 11.24 1.44
CA VAL A 105 -6.41 12.55 0.86
C VAL A 105 -7.04 12.43 -0.53
N LEU A 106 -6.48 11.58 -1.39
CA LEU A 106 -6.99 11.43 -2.75
C LEU A 106 -8.37 10.81 -2.79
N HIS A 107 -8.65 9.83 -1.92
CA HIS A 107 -9.95 9.20 -1.89
C HIS A 107 -11.02 10.11 -1.31
N SER A 108 -10.64 11.12 -0.53
CA SER A 108 -11.61 12.11 -0.07
C SER A 108 -12.13 12.94 -1.24
N PHE A 109 -11.31 13.18 -2.26
CA PHE A 109 -11.76 13.83 -3.49
C PHE A 109 -12.60 12.90 -4.35
N GLU A 110 -12.34 11.61 -4.31
CA GLU A 110 -13.10 10.62 -5.06
C GLU A 110 -14.59 10.65 -4.70
N LYS A 111 -14.90 10.93 -3.45
CA LYS A 111 -16.29 10.96 -2.99
C LYS A 111 -17.12 12.02 -3.68
N GLU A 112 -16.50 13.04 -4.24
CA GLU A 112 -17.19 14.11 -4.94
C GLU A 112 -17.41 13.80 -6.42
N VAL A 113 -16.81 12.71 -6.89
CA VAL A 113 -16.94 12.27 -8.26
C VAL A 113 -18.05 11.22 -8.38
#